data_2d21cf70881be47e5ee57438116a38c8
#
_entry.id   2d21cf70881be47e5ee57438116a38c8
#
_cell.length_a   1.000
_cell.length_b   1.000
_cell.length_c   1.000
_cell.angle_alpha   90.00
_cell.angle_beta   90.00
_cell.angle_gamma   90.00
#
_symmetry.space_group_name_H-M   'P 1'
#
loop_
_entity.id
_entity.type
_entity.pdbx_description
1 polymer ?
#
loop_
_entity_poly.entity_id
_entity_poly.type
_entity_poly.pdbx_seq_one_letter_code
_entity_poly.pdbx_strand_id
1 'polypeptide(L)'
;MLLLGSLRRTLSKIESLARGISWADAVRITAAKPNGCAETNLSVRMLNRQVTIRPGTSDLRCIDKVFVEQEYWVPFETTPRLIVDAGANIGLATLYFASKFPGAEIIAIEPEPSNYDLLVRNCSGLTNVTPWRAAVWNTNIPLKIANPDAEKFAFSVTPEPNATSAIEALTIPQILDKSGYSTIDILKLDIEGAERELFSNGCEEWLPRVRMIIMELHDRYTTACSRTVYSKLCQFPFRQEVRGENVFILFDSEQ
;
A
#
# COMPACT_ATOMS: atom_id res chain seq x y z
N MET A 1 -2.52 -40.53 10.92
CA MET A 1 -1.45 -39.59 10.59
C MET A 1 -1.92 -38.34 9.81
N LEU A 2 -2.77 -38.45 8.80
CA LEU A 2 -3.27 -37.33 7.97
C LEU A 2 -4.10 -36.31 8.77
N LEU A 3 -4.97 -36.76 9.68
CA LEU A 3 -5.81 -35.86 10.52
C LEU A 3 -4.99 -34.99 11.48
N LEU A 4 -3.95 -35.53 12.09
CA LEU A 4 -3.06 -34.78 12.98
C LEU A 4 -2.24 -33.70 12.22
N GLY A 5 -1.85 -33.99 10.99
CA GLY A 5 -1.15 -33.01 10.13
C GLY A 5 -2.05 -31.86 9.68
N SER A 6 -3.33 -32.14 9.42
CA SER A 6 -4.33 -31.11 9.08
C SER A 6 -4.61 -30.21 10.29
N LEU A 7 -4.82 -30.78 11.47
CA LEU A 7 -5.08 -30.04 12.71
C LEU A 7 -3.90 -29.14 13.08
N ARG A 8 -2.66 -29.65 12.99
CA ARG A 8 -1.46 -28.84 13.23
C ARG A 8 -1.35 -27.63 12.28
N ARG A 9 -1.64 -27.82 10.98
CA ARG A 9 -1.64 -26.72 10.01
C ARG A 9 -2.70 -25.66 10.33
N THR A 10 -3.90 -26.10 10.71
CA THR A 10 -4.98 -25.19 11.11
C THR A 10 -4.63 -24.39 12.36
N LEU A 11 -4.07 -25.03 13.39
CA LEU A 11 -3.64 -24.36 14.61
C LEU A 11 -2.52 -23.35 14.32
N SER A 12 -1.51 -23.73 13.56
CA SER A 12 -0.41 -22.83 13.16
C SER A 12 -0.91 -21.60 12.40
N LYS A 13 -1.91 -21.76 11.53
CA LYS A 13 -2.55 -20.64 10.83
C LYS A 13 -3.30 -19.72 11.79
N ILE A 14 -4.06 -20.27 12.75
CA ILE A 14 -4.76 -19.47 13.78
C ILE A 14 -3.74 -18.70 14.63
N GLU A 15 -2.67 -19.36 15.08
CA GLU A 15 -1.62 -18.71 15.87
C GLU A 15 -0.93 -17.57 15.11
N SER A 16 -0.65 -17.76 13.83
CA SER A 16 -0.09 -16.71 12.98
C SER A 16 -1.04 -15.51 12.91
N LEU A 17 -2.26 -15.72 12.48
CA LEU A 17 -3.27 -14.66 12.37
C LEU A 17 -3.53 -13.95 13.71
N ALA A 18 -3.54 -14.69 14.83
CA ALA A 18 -3.76 -14.13 16.16
C ALA A 18 -2.65 -13.21 16.66
N ARG A 19 -1.54 -13.08 15.94
CA ARG A 19 -0.54 -12.03 16.21
C ARG A 19 -1.04 -10.65 15.76
N GLY A 20 -1.74 -10.59 14.61
CA GLY A 20 -2.26 -9.36 14.04
C GLY A 20 -3.70 -9.02 14.42
N ILE A 21 -4.56 -10.04 14.55
CA ILE A 21 -5.99 -9.87 14.85
C ILE A 21 -6.39 -10.55 16.17
N SER A 22 -7.66 -10.38 16.59
CA SER A 22 -8.15 -11.06 17.79
C SER A 22 -8.15 -12.58 17.61
N TRP A 23 -7.97 -13.35 18.72
CA TRP A 23 -8.05 -14.81 18.70
C TRP A 23 -9.39 -15.31 18.17
N ALA A 24 -10.49 -14.65 18.59
CA ALA A 24 -11.84 -15.01 18.15
C ALA A 24 -11.99 -14.87 16.62
N ASP A 25 -11.46 -13.80 16.05
CA ASP A 25 -11.47 -13.56 14.61
C ASP A 25 -10.57 -14.55 13.86
N ALA A 26 -9.38 -14.84 14.38
CA ALA A 26 -8.46 -15.83 13.79
C ALA A 26 -9.10 -17.21 13.70
N VAL A 27 -9.79 -17.65 14.76
CA VAL A 27 -10.55 -18.91 14.77
C VAL A 27 -11.72 -18.85 13.78
N ARG A 28 -12.53 -17.77 13.83
CA ARG A 28 -13.70 -17.58 12.98
C ARG A 28 -13.35 -17.63 11.50
N ILE A 29 -12.32 -16.89 11.08
CA ILE A 29 -11.87 -16.85 9.68
C ILE A 29 -11.27 -18.17 9.21
N THR A 30 -10.51 -18.84 10.08
CA THR A 30 -9.89 -20.12 9.71
C THR A 30 -10.93 -21.24 9.62
N ALA A 31 -12.00 -21.16 10.41
CA ALA A 31 -13.12 -22.12 10.38
C ALA A 31 -14.14 -21.81 9.26
N ALA A 32 -14.22 -20.56 8.81
CA ALA A 32 -15.15 -20.19 7.74
C ALA A 32 -14.72 -20.85 6.43
N LYS A 33 -15.68 -21.48 5.75
CA LYS A 33 -15.48 -21.84 4.35
C LYS A 33 -15.40 -20.52 3.54
N PRO A 34 -14.52 -20.42 2.56
CA PRO A 34 -14.49 -19.28 1.68
C PRO A 34 -15.78 -19.26 0.83
N ASN A 35 -16.84 -18.74 1.39
CA ASN A 35 -18.08 -18.43 0.68
C ASN A 35 -17.91 -17.03 0.13
N GLY A 36 -17.55 -16.93 -1.15
CA GLY A 36 -17.20 -15.70 -1.86
C GLY A 36 -17.81 -14.41 -1.35
N CYS A 37 -17.01 -13.37 -1.37
CA CYS A 37 -17.37 -11.93 -1.32
C CYS A 37 -18.14 -11.35 -0.12
N ALA A 38 -18.60 -12.10 0.87
CA ALA A 38 -19.21 -11.52 2.07
C ALA A 38 -18.13 -10.82 2.91
N GLU A 39 -18.22 -9.50 3.02
CA GLU A 39 -17.33 -8.70 3.87
C GLU A 39 -17.46 -9.13 5.34
N THR A 40 -16.35 -8.99 6.07
CA THR A 40 -16.32 -9.28 7.50
C THR A 40 -15.44 -8.29 8.25
N ASN A 41 -15.79 -7.99 9.49
CA ASN A 41 -15.00 -7.14 10.35
C ASN A 41 -14.05 -7.96 11.21
N LEU A 42 -12.80 -7.53 11.29
CA LEU A 42 -11.76 -8.11 12.12
C LEU A 42 -11.22 -7.07 13.11
N SER A 43 -11.04 -7.49 14.34
CA SER A 43 -10.40 -6.65 15.37
C SER A 43 -8.89 -6.72 15.23
N VAL A 44 -8.28 -5.69 14.66
CA VAL A 44 -6.82 -5.58 14.51
C VAL A 44 -6.21 -5.09 15.82
N ARG A 45 -5.33 -5.90 16.42
CA ARG A 45 -4.78 -5.65 17.77
C ARG A 45 -4.01 -4.34 17.87
N MET A 46 -3.11 -4.11 16.91
CA MET A 46 -2.27 -2.90 16.89
C MET A 46 -3.09 -1.62 16.81
N LEU A 47 -4.22 -1.65 16.08
CA LEU A 47 -5.04 -0.49 15.81
C LEU A 47 -6.09 -0.22 16.89
N ASN A 48 -6.38 -1.20 17.74
CA ASN A 48 -7.51 -1.20 18.68
C ASN A 48 -8.85 -0.81 18.00
N ARG A 49 -9.03 -1.25 16.75
CA ARG A 49 -10.23 -0.99 15.94
C ARG A 49 -10.58 -2.17 15.05
N GLN A 50 -11.80 -2.14 14.52
CA GLN A 50 -12.21 -3.11 13.50
C GLN A 50 -11.83 -2.64 12.11
N VAL A 51 -11.50 -3.60 11.25
CA VAL A 51 -11.18 -3.41 9.84
C VAL A 51 -12.05 -4.36 9.02
N THR A 52 -12.69 -3.85 7.98
CA THR A 52 -13.50 -4.63 7.05
C THR A 52 -12.59 -5.24 5.98
N ILE A 53 -12.73 -6.53 5.76
CA ILE A 53 -12.04 -7.28 4.71
C ILE A 53 -13.01 -8.16 3.92
N ARG A 54 -12.55 -8.69 2.80
CA ARG A 54 -13.24 -9.71 1.98
C ARG A 54 -12.57 -11.07 2.21
N PRO A 55 -13.14 -11.97 3.04
CA PRO A 55 -12.61 -13.30 3.23
C PRO A 55 -12.56 -14.08 1.91
N GLY A 56 -11.48 -14.83 1.68
CA GLY A 56 -11.30 -15.59 0.44
C GLY A 56 -10.66 -14.79 -0.69
N THR A 57 -10.30 -13.52 -0.46
CA THR A 57 -9.46 -12.71 -1.33
C THR A 57 -8.06 -12.55 -0.72
N SER A 58 -7.21 -11.74 -1.37
CA SER A 58 -5.88 -11.38 -0.89
C SER A 58 -5.87 -10.51 0.38
N ASP A 59 -7.02 -9.94 0.79
CA ASP A 59 -7.09 -9.01 1.93
C ASP A 59 -6.52 -9.61 3.22
N LEU A 60 -6.74 -10.91 3.45
CA LEU A 60 -6.22 -11.59 4.64
C LEU A 60 -4.68 -11.71 4.62
N ARG A 61 -4.09 -11.89 3.43
CA ARG A 61 -2.63 -11.89 3.25
C ARG A 61 -2.05 -10.49 3.49
N CYS A 62 -2.78 -9.43 3.09
CA CYS A 62 -2.38 -8.06 3.41
C CYS A 62 -2.42 -7.80 4.93
N ILE A 63 -3.38 -8.37 5.68
CA ILE A 63 -3.37 -8.32 7.16
C ILE A 63 -2.09 -8.92 7.73
N ASP A 64 -1.67 -10.11 7.24
CA ASP A 64 -0.44 -10.77 7.70
C ASP A 64 0.78 -9.88 7.41
N LYS A 65 0.95 -9.41 6.18
CA LYS A 65 2.08 -8.54 5.79
C LYS A 65 2.17 -7.27 6.65
N VAL A 66 1.06 -6.56 6.81
CA VAL A 66 1.05 -5.27 7.49
C VAL A 66 1.15 -5.40 9.01
N PHE A 67 0.38 -6.30 9.64
CA PHE A 67 0.22 -6.32 11.11
C PHE A 67 0.92 -7.49 11.81
N VAL A 68 1.27 -8.56 11.10
CA VAL A 68 2.02 -9.70 11.67
C VAL A 68 3.49 -9.58 11.32
N GLU A 69 3.82 -9.43 10.05
CA GLU A 69 5.19 -9.34 9.55
C GLU A 69 5.76 -7.92 9.69
N GLN A 70 4.88 -6.92 9.84
CA GLN A 70 5.22 -5.50 10.00
C GLN A 70 6.15 -5.00 8.89
N GLU A 71 5.83 -5.35 7.65
CA GLU A 71 6.66 -5.00 6.49
C GLU A 71 6.81 -3.49 6.28
N TYR A 72 5.88 -2.67 6.82
CA TYR A 72 5.95 -1.19 6.78
C TYR A 72 6.57 -0.57 8.03
N TRP A 73 7.22 -1.37 8.90
CA TRP A 73 7.92 -0.80 10.05
C TRP A 73 9.11 0.03 9.57
N VAL A 74 9.04 1.34 9.79
CA VAL A 74 10.05 2.31 9.36
C VAL A 74 11.31 2.13 10.21
N PRO A 75 12.47 1.78 9.61
CA PRO A 75 13.71 1.47 10.32
C PRO A 75 14.50 2.70 10.74
N PHE A 76 14.06 3.89 10.35
CA PHE A 76 14.72 5.16 10.60
C PHE A 76 13.89 6.02 11.55
N GLU A 77 14.56 6.79 12.41
CA GLU A 77 13.86 7.79 13.23
C GLU A 77 13.30 8.89 12.33
N THR A 78 12.00 9.13 12.41
CA THR A 78 11.30 10.15 11.64
C THR A 78 10.05 10.63 12.35
N THR A 79 9.72 11.91 12.16
CA THR A 79 8.46 12.53 12.57
C THR A 79 7.78 13.11 11.32
N PRO A 80 7.14 12.27 10.50
CA PRO A 80 6.56 12.72 9.25
C PRO A 80 5.41 13.69 9.48
N ARG A 81 5.28 14.70 8.60
CA ARG A 81 4.13 15.61 8.53
C ARG A 81 3.20 15.20 7.40
N LEU A 82 3.75 14.74 6.27
CA LEU A 82 3.00 14.22 5.13
C LEU A 82 3.48 12.81 4.77
N ILE A 83 2.52 11.89 4.73
CA ILE A 83 2.69 10.54 4.18
C ILE A 83 1.79 10.40 2.96
N VAL A 84 2.33 9.87 1.86
CA VAL A 84 1.56 9.50 0.67
C VAL A 84 1.61 7.97 0.54
N ASP A 85 0.45 7.33 0.65
CA ASP A 85 0.27 5.89 0.47
C ASP A 85 -0.32 5.64 -0.92
N ALA A 86 0.55 5.43 -1.91
CA ALA A 86 0.17 5.12 -3.29
C ALA A 86 0.01 3.60 -3.47
N GLY A 87 -1.16 3.19 -3.97
CA GLY A 87 -1.62 1.80 -3.95
C GLY A 87 -2.11 1.41 -2.55
N ALA A 88 -3.01 2.23 -1.99
CA ALA A 88 -3.49 2.05 -0.61
C ALA A 88 -4.37 0.80 -0.42
N ASN A 89 -4.85 0.18 -1.51
CA ASN A 89 -5.72 -0.98 -1.48
C ASN A 89 -6.92 -0.73 -0.54
N ILE A 90 -7.21 -1.62 0.38
CA ILE A 90 -8.30 -1.46 1.38
C ILE A 90 -7.87 -0.61 2.60
N GLY A 91 -6.69 0.05 2.58
CA GLY A 91 -6.23 0.98 3.59
C GLY A 91 -5.46 0.39 4.77
N LEU A 92 -4.93 -0.83 4.67
CA LEU A 92 -4.23 -1.46 5.81
C LEU A 92 -2.91 -0.76 6.14
N ALA A 93 -2.09 -0.43 5.14
CA ALA A 93 -0.86 0.34 5.32
C ALA A 93 -1.18 1.78 5.79
N THR A 94 -2.21 2.40 5.23
CA THR A 94 -2.73 3.70 5.67
C THR A 94 -3.06 3.70 7.16
N LEU A 95 -3.81 2.69 7.64
CA LEU A 95 -4.17 2.52 9.06
C LEU A 95 -2.94 2.30 9.94
N TYR A 96 -1.97 1.52 9.45
CA TYR A 96 -0.71 1.32 10.15
C TYR A 96 0.03 2.64 10.33
N PHE A 97 0.19 3.43 9.26
CA PHE A 97 0.84 4.74 9.34
C PHE A 97 0.07 5.72 10.22
N ALA A 98 -1.26 5.77 10.13
CA ALA A 98 -2.09 6.62 11.00
C ALA A 98 -1.93 6.29 12.49
N SER A 99 -1.80 5.01 12.82
CA SER A 99 -1.55 4.56 14.20
C SER A 99 -0.13 4.87 14.66
N LYS A 100 0.86 4.70 13.78
CA LYS A 100 2.27 4.91 14.09
C LYS A 100 2.64 6.38 14.15
N PHE A 101 2.04 7.21 13.31
CA PHE A 101 2.33 8.63 13.14
C PHE A 101 1.05 9.47 13.25
N PRO A 102 0.44 9.56 14.45
CA PRO A 102 -0.87 10.22 14.61
C PRO A 102 -0.84 11.73 14.32
N GLY A 103 0.34 12.34 14.27
CA GLY A 103 0.53 13.75 13.90
C GLY A 103 0.77 14.00 12.39
N ALA A 104 0.87 12.94 11.59
CA ALA A 104 1.05 13.06 10.15
C ALA A 104 -0.30 13.17 9.44
N GLU A 105 -0.38 13.99 8.39
CA GLU A 105 -1.42 13.91 7.38
C GLU A 105 -1.08 12.79 6.39
N ILE A 106 -2.08 11.98 6.03
CA ILE A 106 -1.91 10.84 5.15
C ILE A 106 -2.85 10.97 3.96
N ILE A 107 -2.28 10.99 2.76
CA ILE A 107 -3.01 10.91 1.50
C ILE A 107 -2.94 9.47 1.02
N ALA A 108 -4.09 8.80 0.99
CA ALA A 108 -4.20 7.41 0.57
C ALA A 108 -4.82 7.33 -0.82
N ILE A 109 -4.06 6.80 -1.79
CA ILE A 109 -4.42 6.83 -3.21
C ILE A 109 -4.67 5.40 -3.70
N GLU A 110 -5.88 5.14 -4.19
CA GLU A 110 -6.29 3.83 -4.69
C GLU A 110 -7.17 3.98 -5.95
N PRO A 111 -6.78 3.38 -7.09
CA PRO A 111 -7.53 3.50 -8.33
C PRO A 111 -8.74 2.56 -8.44
N GLU A 112 -8.70 1.36 -7.85
CA GLU A 112 -9.74 0.35 -8.03
C GLU A 112 -10.97 0.67 -7.16
N PRO A 113 -12.18 0.78 -7.75
CA PRO A 113 -13.35 1.25 -7.02
C PRO A 113 -13.70 0.44 -5.77
N SER A 114 -13.65 -0.90 -5.83
CA SER A 114 -14.04 -1.75 -4.69
C SER A 114 -13.01 -1.72 -3.55
N ASN A 115 -11.74 -1.52 -3.87
CA ASN A 115 -10.69 -1.29 -2.88
C ASN A 115 -10.84 0.09 -2.27
N TYR A 116 -11.05 1.11 -3.09
CA TYR A 116 -11.26 2.48 -2.64
C TYR A 116 -12.46 2.60 -1.68
N ASP A 117 -13.58 1.94 -1.99
CA ASP A 117 -14.75 1.94 -1.12
C ASP A 117 -14.46 1.32 0.26
N LEU A 118 -13.64 0.27 0.30
CA LEU A 118 -13.16 -0.32 1.55
C LEU A 118 -12.16 0.57 2.27
N LEU A 119 -11.22 1.19 1.54
CA LEU A 119 -10.28 2.18 2.09
C LEU A 119 -11.04 3.29 2.83
N VAL A 120 -12.04 3.91 2.20
CA VAL A 120 -12.85 4.97 2.80
C VAL A 120 -13.55 4.49 4.08
N ARG A 121 -14.14 3.30 4.06
CA ARG A 121 -14.81 2.72 5.24
C ARG A 121 -13.83 2.37 6.35
N ASN A 122 -12.71 1.76 6.03
CA ASN A 122 -11.70 1.36 6.99
C ASN A 122 -11.03 2.57 7.66
N CYS A 123 -10.83 3.65 6.92
CA CYS A 123 -10.26 4.89 7.43
C CYS A 123 -11.29 5.84 8.05
N SER A 124 -12.58 5.48 8.03
CA SER A 124 -13.64 6.32 8.61
C SER A 124 -13.35 6.71 10.05
N GLY A 125 -13.58 7.98 10.36
CA GLY A 125 -13.32 8.56 11.69
C GLY A 125 -11.87 8.97 11.96
N LEU A 126 -10.94 8.75 11.02
CA LEU A 126 -9.60 9.33 11.08
C LEU A 126 -9.61 10.70 10.40
N THR A 127 -9.30 11.75 11.16
CA THR A 127 -9.33 13.14 10.67
C THR A 127 -8.07 13.53 9.91
N ASN A 128 -7.02 12.73 10.04
CA ASN A 128 -5.72 12.93 9.40
C ASN A 128 -5.48 12.02 8.19
N VAL A 129 -6.52 11.35 7.67
CA VAL A 129 -6.45 10.51 6.48
C VAL A 129 -7.40 11.04 5.41
N THR A 130 -6.87 11.30 4.22
CA THR A 130 -7.63 11.77 3.06
C THR A 130 -7.53 10.75 1.91
N PRO A 131 -8.56 9.93 1.67
CA PRO A 131 -8.58 9.00 0.55
C PRO A 131 -8.82 9.71 -0.78
N TRP A 132 -8.03 9.36 -1.82
CA TRP A 132 -8.22 9.84 -3.20
C TRP A 132 -8.39 8.66 -4.15
N ARG A 133 -9.45 8.69 -4.98
CA ARG A 133 -9.66 7.69 -6.02
C ARG A 133 -8.91 8.08 -7.29
N ALA A 134 -7.67 7.71 -7.38
CA ALA A 134 -6.75 8.03 -8.47
C ALA A 134 -5.64 6.98 -8.57
N ALA A 135 -4.84 7.04 -9.63
CA ALA A 135 -3.59 6.30 -9.74
C ALA A 135 -2.41 7.27 -9.77
N VAL A 136 -1.27 6.85 -9.22
CA VAL A 136 -0.03 7.61 -9.32
C VAL A 136 0.68 7.24 -10.64
N TRP A 137 1.05 8.27 -11.41
CA TRP A 137 1.68 8.10 -12.71
C TRP A 137 2.70 9.22 -12.99
N ASN A 138 3.50 9.09 -14.04
CA ASN A 138 4.48 10.12 -14.41
C ASN A 138 3.87 11.34 -15.14
N THR A 139 2.68 11.18 -15.71
CA THR A 139 1.96 12.24 -16.45
C THR A 139 0.47 12.20 -16.16
N ASN A 140 -0.21 13.33 -16.31
CA ASN A 140 -1.66 13.38 -16.13
C ASN A 140 -2.36 12.95 -17.42
N ILE A 141 -2.60 11.64 -17.56
CA ILE A 141 -3.31 11.02 -18.68
C ILE A 141 -4.42 10.11 -18.17
N PRO A 142 -5.50 9.89 -18.94
CA PRO A 142 -6.53 8.93 -18.57
C PRO A 142 -5.95 7.50 -18.48
N LEU A 143 -6.27 6.80 -17.39
CA LEU A 143 -5.85 5.43 -17.13
C LEU A 143 -7.06 4.49 -17.00
N LYS A 144 -6.82 3.18 -17.16
CA LYS A 144 -7.77 2.12 -16.81
C LYS A 144 -7.08 1.00 -16.05
N ILE A 145 -7.86 0.17 -15.35
CA ILE A 145 -7.34 -1.10 -14.81
C ILE A 145 -6.97 -2.02 -16.00
N ALA A 146 -5.73 -2.49 -16.01
CA ALA A 146 -5.20 -3.33 -17.08
C ALA A 146 -5.61 -4.80 -16.92
N ASN A 147 -5.81 -5.25 -15.68
CA ASN A 147 -6.02 -6.64 -15.29
C ASN A 147 -7.21 -6.81 -14.33
N PRO A 148 -8.47 -6.56 -14.77
CA PRO A 148 -9.65 -6.53 -13.89
C PRO A 148 -9.95 -7.86 -13.19
N ASP A 149 -9.42 -8.97 -13.70
CA ASP A 149 -9.58 -10.31 -13.14
C ASP A 149 -8.48 -10.69 -12.15
N ALA A 150 -7.55 -9.78 -11.85
CA ALA A 150 -6.46 -10.02 -10.91
C ALA A 150 -6.97 -10.15 -9.46
N GLU A 151 -6.10 -10.67 -8.58
CA GLU A 151 -6.35 -10.63 -7.14
C GLU A 151 -6.45 -9.18 -6.66
N LYS A 152 -7.21 -8.96 -5.56
CA LYS A 152 -7.58 -7.62 -5.09
C LYS A 152 -6.41 -6.69 -4.73
N PHE A 153 -5.24 -7.23 -4.45
CA PHE A 153 -4.04 -6.44 -4.21
C PHE A 153 -3.21 -6.16 -5.48
N ALA A 154 -3.47 -6.86 -6.60
CA ALA A 154 -2.59 -6.91 -7.77
C ALA A 154 -3.17 -6.15 -8.99
N PHE A 155 -3.97 -5.10 -8.77
CA PHE A 155 -4.50 -4.30 -9.86
C PHE A 155 -3.46 -3.33 -10.41
N SER A 156 -3.10 -3.51 -11.68
CA SER A 156 -2.24 -2.57 -12.41
C SER A 156 -3.06 -1.64 -13.29
N VAL A 157 -2.48 -0.50 -13.65
CA VAL A 157 -3.09 0.51 -14.52
C VAL A 157 -2.32 0.66 -15.83
N THR A 158 -3.02 1.09 -16.89
CA THR A 158 -2.43 1.37 -18.20
C THR A 158 -3.09 2.59 -18.84
N PRO A 159 -2.39 3.35 -19.69
CA PRO A 159 -2.97 4.45 -20.45
C PRO A 159 -4.18 4.02 -21.29
N GLU A 160 -5.23 4.85 -21.26
CA GLU A 160 -6.45 4.68 -22.06
C GLU A 160 -6.98 6.05 -22.52
N PRO A 161 -6.40 6.65 -23.55
CA PRO A 161 -6.71 8.02 -23.97
C PRO A 161 -8.18 8.28 -24.34
N ASN A 162 -8.92 7.22 -24.71
CA ASN A 162 -10.31 7.32 -25.19
C ASN A 162 -11.35 6.74 -24.20
N ALA A 163 -10.96 6.52 -22.94
CA ALA A 163 -11.87 5.92 -21.96
C ALA A 163 -13.01 6.88 -21.57
N THR A 164 -14.24 6.39 -21.62
CA THR A 164 -15.44 7.12 -21.13
C THR A 164 -15.53 7.13 -19.59
N SER A 165 -14.82 6.23 -18.92
CA SER A 165 -14.68 6.16 -17.45
C SER A 165 -13.21 5.96 -17.08
N ALA A 166 -12.42 7.02 -17.25
CA ALA A 166 -11.00 6.98 -16.94
C ALA A 166 -10.74 7.13 -15.44
N ILE A 167 -9.68 6.46 -15.00
CA ILE A 167 -9.08 6.71 -13.70
C ILE A 167 -8.23 7.98 -13.82
N GLU A 168 -8.37 8.92 -12.88
CA GLU A 168 -7.51 10.09 -12.80
C GLU A 168 -6.07 9.65 -12.52
N ALA A 169 -5.12 10.10 -13.36
CA ALA A 169 -3.71 9.96 -13.08
C ALA A 169 -3.21 11.21 -12.33
N LEU A 170 -2.49 11.00 -11.24
CA LEU A 170 -1.85 12.07 -10.47
C LEU A 170 -0.34 11.92 -10.53
N THR A 171 0.34 13.00 -10.84
CA THR A 171 1.79 13.08 -10.69
C THR A 171 2.16 13.45 -9.24
N ILE A 172 3.37 13.12 -8.81
CA ILE A 172 3.84 13.51 -7.47
C ILE A 172 3.82 15.04 -7.25
N PRO A 173 4.23 15.89 -8.23
CA PRO A 173 4.04 17.34 -8.11
C PRO A 173 2.58 17.75 -7.86
N GLN A 174 1.61 17.16 -8.59
CA GLN A 174 0.20 17.47 -8.38
C GLN A 174 -0.31 17.04 -7.00
N ILE A 175 0.20 15.92 -6.45
CA ILE A 175 -0.13 15.49 -5.09
C ILE A 175 0.37 16.52 -4.08
N LEU A 176 1.60 17.00 -4.23
CA LEU A 176 2.17 18.05 -3.40
C LEU A 176 1.36 19.36 -3.50
N ASP A 177 1.02 19.79 -4.70
CA ASP A 177 0.24 21.01 -4.92
C ASP A 177 -1.15 20.93 -4.29
N LYS A 178 -1.85 19.80 -4.48
CA LYS A 178 -3.19 19.57 -3.91
C LYS A 178 -3.15 19.45 -2.38
N SER A 179 -2.08 18.92 -1.81
CA SER A 179 -1.92 18.76 -0.36
C SER A 179 -1.50 20.05 0.36
N GLY A 180 -0.94 21.00 -0.36
CA GLY A 180 -0.37 22.22 0.22
C GLY A 180 0.99 22.03 0.90
N TYR A 181 1.60 20.84 0.79
CA TYR A 181 2.93 20.55 1.33
C TYR A 181 4.02 20.75 0.28
N SER A 182 5.18 21.22 0.71
CA SER A 182 6.36 21.35 -0.15
C SER A 182 7.16 20.06 -0.28
N THR A 183 7.03 19.14 0.68
CA THR A 183 7.79 17.88 0.75
C THR A 183 6.91 16.73 1.21
N ILE A 184 7.23 15.51 0.76
CA ILE A 184 6.67 14.26 1.26
C ILE A 184 7.70 13.64 2.22
N ASP A 185 7.33 13.39 3.45
CA ASP A 185 8.23 12.76 4.41
C ASP A 185 8.32 11.25 4.20
N ILE A 186 7.19 10.60 3.86
CA ILE A 186 7.17 9.18 3.47
C ILE A 186 6.29 9.02 2.23
N LEU A 187 6.87 8.54 1.14
CA LEU A 187 6.19 8.12 -0.07
C LEU A 187 6.20 6.58 -0.14
N LYS A 188 5.06 5.94 0.12
CA LYS A 188 4.90 4.51 -0.13
C LYS A 188 4.43 4.32 -1.57
N LEU A 189 5.09 3.44 -2.30
CA LEU A 189 4.82 3.06 -3.69
C LEU A 189 4.68 1.52 -3.77
N ASP A 190 3.46 1.08 -3.94
CA ASP A 190 3.10 -0.31 -4.22
C ASP A 190 1.97 -0.24 -5.25
N ILE A 191 2.38 0.04 -6.51
CA ILE A 191 1.51 0.44 -7.63
C ILE A 191 1.57 -0.55 -8.80
N GLU A 192 1.93 -1.79 -8.48
CA GLU A 192 1.80 -2.98 -9.32
C GLU A 192 2.43 -2.82 -10.72
N GLY A 193 3.68 -2.34 -10.74
CA GLY A 193 4.51 -2.20 -11.95
C GLY A 193 4.50 -0.80 -12.57
N ALA A 194 3.67 0.13 -12.08
CA ALA A 194 3.70 1.52 -12.52
C ALA A 194 4.92 2.29 -11.98
N GLU A 195 5.70 1.70 -11.05
CA GLU A 195 6.96 2.27 -10.55
C GLU A 195 7.92 2.56 -11.70
N ARG A 196 8.04 1.64 -12.68
CA ARG A 196 8.89 1.87 -13.85
C ARG A 196 8.49 3.14 -14.61
N GLU A 197 7.21 3.33 -14.85
CA GLU A 197 6.70 4.50 -15.57
C GLU A 197 6.87 5.78 -14.74
N LEU A 198 6.59 5.71 -13.43
CA LEU A 198 6.76 6.85 -12.51
C LEU A 198 8.20 7.37 -12.50
N PHE A 199 9.20 6.47 -12.59
CA PHE A 199 10.62 6.82 -12.61
C PHE A 199 11.20 7.00 -14.02
N SER A 200 10.45 6.72 -15.09
CA SER A 200 10.97 6.80 -16.45
C SER A 200 11.32 8.22 -16.87
N ASN A 201 10.47 9.20 -16.53
CA ASN A 201 10.61 10.60 -16.91
C ASN A 201 10.09 11.55 -15.82
N GLY A 202 10.76 12.69 -15.64
CA GLY A 202 10.31 13.79 -14.78
C GLY A 202 10.46 13.55 -13.28
N CYS A 203 11.02 12.43 -12.86
CA CYS A 203 11.20 12.14 -11.44
C CYS A 203 12.25 13.05 -10.77
N GLU A 204 13.15 13.62 -11.53
CA GLU A 204 14.16 14.55 -11.07
C GLU A 204 13.55 15.83 -10.46
N GLU A 205 12.32 16.17 -10.84
CA GLU A 205 11.61 17.34 -10.30
C GLU A 205 11.05 17.11 -8.90
N TRP A 206 10.69 15.89 -8.57
CA TRP A 206 10.02 15.59 -7.30
C TRP A 206 10.87 14.76 -6.32
N LEU A 207 11.85 13.97 -6.80
CA LEU A 207 12.73 13.18 -5.91
C LEU A 207 13.40 14.04 -4.81
N PRO A 208 13.91 15.25 -5.09
CA PRO A 208 14.48 16.13 -4.05
C PRO A 208 13.44 16.61 -3.01
N ARG A 209 12.17 16.42 -3.29
CA ARG A 209 11.06 16.80 -2.38
C ARG A 209 10.52 15.60 -1.58
N VAL A 210 11.17 14.43 -1.65
CA VAL A 210 10.80 13.22 -0.92
C VAL A 210 11.94 12.85 0.03
N ARG A 211 11.63 12.65 1.31
CA ARG A 211 12.64 12.27 2.31
C ARG A 211 12.86 10.77 2.39
N MET A 212 11.78 10.01 2.28
CA MET A 212 11.82 8.55 2.32
C MET A 212 10.87 7.96 1.30
N ILE A 213 11.33 6.92 0.60
CA ILE A 213 10.48 6.08 -0.24
C ILE A 213 10.44 4.68 0.37
N ILE A 214 9.24 4.10 0.46
CA ILE A 214 9.01 2.69 0.75
C ILE A 214 8.36 2.10 -0.50
N MET A 215 9.01 1.14 -1.17
CA MET A 215 8.48 0.61 -2.42
C MET A 215 8.61 -0.90 -2.55
N GLU A 216 7.63 -1.54 -3.19
CA GLU A 216 7.75 -2.87 -3.78
C GLU A 216 8.15 -2.72 -5.25
N LEU A 217 9.12 -3.53 -5.72
CA LEU A 217 9.62 -3.49 -7.10
C LEU A 217 9.11 -4.69 -7.88
N HIS A 218 8.36 -4.44 -8.95
CA HIS A 218 7.59 -5.46 -9.67
C HIS A 218 8.26 -5.95 -10.95
N ASP A 219 9.57 -6.34 -10.89
CA ASP A 219 10.29 -6.85 -12.06
C ASP A 219 9.68 -8.10 -12.68
N ARG A 220 8.98 -8.92 -11.89
CA ARG A 220 8.28 -10.13 -12.39
C ARG A 220 7.11 -9.83 -13.32
N TYR A 221 6.55 -8.62 -13.26
CA TYR A 221 5.45 -8.17 -14.13
C TYR A 221 5.89 -7.12 -15.13
N THR A 222 6.82 -6.25 -14.72
CA THR A 222 7.28 -5.10 -15.50
C THR A 222 8.79 -5.19 -15.69
N THR A 223 9.22 -5.67 -16.85
CA THR A 223 10.64 -5.83 -17.18
C THR A 223 11.43 -4.56 -16.97
N ALA A 224 12.57 -4.66 -16.31
CA ALA A 224 13.49 -3.57 -16.00
C ALA A 224 12.91 -2.50 -15.04
N CYS A 225 11.94 -2.87 -14.20
CA CYS A 225 11.39 -1.97 -13.16
C CYS A 225 12.51 -1.50 -12.23
N SER A 226 13.18 -2.40 -11.53
CA SER A 226 14.31 -2.08 -10.63
C SER A 226 15.40 -1.30 -11.33
N ARG A 227 15.79 -1.69 -12.55
CA ARG A 227 16.83 -1.00 -13.30
C ARG A 227 16.48 0.46 -13.55
N THR A 228 15.23 0.75 -13.96
CA THR A 228 14.76 2.12 -14.21
C THR A 228 14.76 2.92 -12.93
N VAL A 229 14.18 2.40 -11.86
CA VAL A 229 14.10 3.06 -10.55
C VAL A 229 15.51 3.37 -10.02
N TYR A 230 16.39 2.37 -9.91
CA TYR A 230 17.73 2.59 -9.36
C TYR A 230 18.60 3.51 -10.23
N SER A 231 18.40 3.53 -11.55
CA SER A 231 19.14 4.45 -12.43
C SER A 231 18.86 5.92 -12.09
N LYS A 232 17.70 6.22 -11.51
CA LYS A 232 17.32 7.56 -11.05
C LYS A 232 17.72 7.79 -9.59
N LEU A 233 17.47 6.83 -8.71
CA LEU A 233 17.85 6.94 -7.30
C LEU A 233 19.34 7.14 -7.09
N CYS A 234 20.19 6.44 -7.87
CA CYS A 234 21.66 6.55 -7.78
C CYS A 234 22.23 7.94 -8.17
N GLN A 235 21.39 8.86 -8.61
CA GLN A 235 21.81 10.27 -8.82
C GLN A 235 21.80 11.07 -7.50
N PHE A 236 21.26 10.51 -6.43
CA PHE A 236 21.13 11.15 -5.12
C PHE A 236 21.81 10.27 -4.05
N PRO A 237 22.39 10.86 -3.00
CA PRO A 237 22.88 10.07 -1.88
C PRO A 237 21.70 9.52 -1.07
N PHE A 238 21.70 8.23 -0.77
CA PHE A 238 20.67 7.59 0.05
C PHE A 238 21.23 6.42 0.86
N ARG A 239 20.50 6.05 1.91
CA ARG A 239 20.65 4.78 2.65
C ARG A 239 19.47 3.87 2.31
N GLN A 240 19.74 2.56 2.25
CA GLN A 240 18.74 1.55 1.92
C GLN A 240 18.63 0.48 3.00
N GLU A 241 17.41 0.02 3.25
CA GLU A 241 17.10 -1.20 3.99
C GLU A 241 16.02 -2.00 3.24
N VAL A 242 15.99 -3.32 3.42
CA VAL A 242 15.00 -4.22 2.80
C VAL A 242 14.26 -4.98 3.90
N ARG A 243 12.91 -5.00 3.81
CA ARG A 243 12.02 -5.77 4.70
C ARG A 243 10.93 -6.44 3.88
N GLY A 244 10.85 -7.76 3.98
CA GLY A 244 9.91 -8.51 3.15
C GLY A 244 10.12 -8.20 1.68
N GLU A 245 9.08 -7.74 1.01
CA GLU A 245 9.12 -7.34 -0.39
C GLU A 245 9.42 -5.83 -0.58
N ASN A 246 9.50 -5.05 0.53
CA ASN A 246 9.67 -3.60 0.48
C ASN A 246 11.14 -3.17 0.59
N VAL A 247 11.49 -2.20 -0.23
CA VAL A 247 12.77 -1.46 -0.17
C VAL A 247 12.51 -0.09 0.43
N PHE A 248 13.27 0.25 1.48
CA PHE A 248 13.24 1.54 2.16
C PHE A 248 14.43 2.37 1.68
N ILE A 249 14.18 3.51 1.08
CA ILE A 249 15.18 4.47 0.61
C ILE A 249 15.04 5.72 1.45
N LEU A 250 16.05 6.06 2.22
CA LEU A 250 16.12 7.32 2.96
C LEU A 250 17.15 8.22 2.31
N PHE A 251 16.69 9.32 1.72
CA PHE A 251 17.59 10.33 1.16
C PHE A 251 18.27 11.10 2.27
N ASP A 252 19.58 11.30 2.14
CA ASP A 252 20.31 12.17 3.03
C ASP A 252 19.87 13.61 2.74
N SER A 253 19.36 14.30 3.76
CA SER A 253 19.06 15.73 3.63
C SER A 253 20.39 16.47 3.41
N GLU A 254 20.58 17.07 2.26
CA GLU A 254 21.61 18.12 2.13
C GLU A 254 21.27 19.18 3.18
N GLN A 255 22.26 19.43 4.03
CA GLN A 255 22.21 20.45 5.09
C GLN A 255 22.17 21.84 4.52
#